data_672dc857750f794dfa4e78d70da63906
#
_entry.id   672dc857750f794dfa4e78d70da63906
#
_cell.length_a   1.000
_cell.length_b   1.000
_cell.length_c   1.000
_cell.angle_alpha   90.00
_cell.angle_beta   90.00
_cell.angle_gamma   90.00
#
_symmetry.space_group_name_H-M   'P 1'
#
loop_
_entity.id
_entity.type
_entity.pdbx_description
1 polymer ?
#
loop_
_entity_poly.entity_id
_entity_poly.type
_entity_poly.pdbx_seq_one_letter_code
_entity_poly.pdbx_strand_id
1 'polypeptide(L)'
;MSNLTVILPCAGEGTRLSLPYPKEVHSIEKNKSLIDYSFDLFSNYGRRDVEFVITLNENKTDIVKYLSRYKSRFNISFTFFNPAETEYTGSIKSAKHLFGEKNLVLLPDTYLKLKSSQDIVNLVSESLNETGFTFFFKKENNKNMLKTKGSLYIDGNNLVQEYEDKPQENLEKFNSFWTAFAFRKRVFDNCIEFMEKSTLNHRQLIGEIKNTPLYKSKAIEVEDYIDLGTWEQIYNYLKKYG
;
A
#
# COMPACT_ATOMS: atom_id res chain seq x y z
N MET A 1 21.03 4.08 -9.58
CA MET A 1 19.62 4.28 -9.20
C MET A 1 19.12 2.93 -8.73
N SER A 2 18.31 2.89 -7.69
CA SER A 2 17.64 1.67 -7.19
C SER A 2 16.69 1.12 -8.24
N ASN A 3 16.46 -0.20 -8.20
CA ASN A 3 15.57 -0.86 -9.16
C ASN A 3 14.09 -0.68 -8.80
N LEU A 4 13.80 -0.37 -7.53
CA LEU A 4 12.46 -0.20 -6.98
C LEU A 4 12.43 0.90 -5.91
N THR A 5 11.46 1.80 -5.99
CA THR A 5 11.15 2.79 -4.95
C THR A 5 9.92 2.30 -4.17
N VAL A 6 10.07 2.10 -2.86
CA VAL A 6 8.99 1.70 -1.95
C VAL A 6 8.47 2.94 -1.24
N ILE A 7 7.17 3.20 -1.36
CA ILE A 7 6.51 4.38 -0.80
C ILE A 7 5.67 3.94 0.39
N LEU A 8 5.95 4.51 1.57
CA LEU A 8 5.20 4.28 2.80
C LEU A 8 4.46 5.57 3.21
N PRO A 9 3.14 5.64 3.02
CA PRO A 9 2.33 6.80 3.42
C PRO A 9 2.10 6.81 4.93
N CYS A 10 2.99 7.43 5.69
CA CYS A 10 2.94 7.51 7.16
C CYS A 10 2.27 8.79 7.69
N ALA A 11 1.65 9.63 6.85
CA ALA A 11 1.10 10.91 7.26
C ALA A 11 -0.23 10.84 8.03
N GLY A 12 -0.94 9.70 8.02
CA GLY A 12 -2.23 9.54 8.69
C GLY A 12 -2.15 9.72 10.21
N GLU A 13 -3.17 10.27 10.85
CA GLU A 13 -3.16 10.63 12.28
C GLU A 13 -3.11 9.45 13.25
N GLY A 14 -3.51 8.25 12.83
CA GLY A 14 -3.43 7.05 13.67
C GLY A 14 -4.43 6.99 14.83
N THR A 15 -5.53 7.70 14.74
CA THR A 15 -6.52 7.91 15.83
C THR A 15 -7.13 6.63 16.40
N ARG A 16 -7.25 5.56 15.59
CA ARG A 16 -7.86 4.28 16.01
C ARG A 16 -7.11 3.55 17.13
N LEU A 17 -5.79 3.73 17.24
CA LEU A 17 -4.96 3.13 18.29
C LEU A 17 -4.80 4.08 19.50
N SER A 18 -5.13 5.38 19.35
CA SER A 18 -5.03 6.41 20.39
C SER A 18 -3.68 6.44 21.12
N LEU A 19 -2.59 6.27 20.37
CA LEU A 19 -1.23 6.28 20.91
C LEU A 19 -0.70 7.72 21.06
N PRO A 20 0.11 8.03 22.08
CA PRO A 20 0.72 9.35 22.26
C PRO A 20 1.95 9.58 21.36
N TYR A 21 2.21 8.67 20.43
CA TYR A 21 3.30 8.70 19.46
C TYR A 21 2.84 8.06 18.13
N PRO A 22 3.59 8.21 17.04
CA PRO A 22 3.24 7.61 15.75
C PRO A 22 3.01 6.10 15.84
N LYS A 23 1.86 5.63 15.38
CA LYS A 23 1.50 4.19 15.42
C LYS A 23 2.53 3.31 14.70
N GLU A 24 3.15 3.82 13.66
CA GLU A 24 4.11 3.12 12.82
C GLU A 24 5.32 2.60 13.63
N VAL A 25 5.67 3.29 14.72
CA VAL A 25 6.77 2.88 15.63
C VAL A 25 6.27 2.12 16.86
N HIS A 26 4.97 1.80 16.93
CA HIS A 26 4.43 0.96 17.99
C HIS A 26 4.93 -0.47 17.86
N SER A 27 5.59 -0.97 18.92
CA SER A 27 6.15 -2.32 18.95
C SER A 27 5.08 -3.33 19.37
N ILE A 28 4.84 -4.34 18.55
CA ILE A 28 3.88 -5.42 18.82
C ILE A 28 4.57 -6.77 19.07
N GLU A 29 5.83 -6.90 18.69
CA GLU A 29 6.70 -8.02 19.02
C GLU A 29 8.02 -7.49 19.58
N LYS A 30 8.82 -8.36 20.18
CA LYS A 30 10.15 -7.99 20.68
C LYS A 30 11.00 -7.40 19.57
N ASN A 31 11.36 -6.12 19.72
CA ASN A 31 12.19 -5.36 18.77
C ASN A 31 11.59 -5.15 17.38
N LYS A 32 10.27 -5.33 17.20
CA LYS A 32 9.60 -5.20 15.93
C LYS A 32 8.36 -4.30 16.05
N SER A 33 8.38 -3.20 15.34
CA SER A 33 7.28 -2.25 15.25
C SER A 33 6.46 -2.43 13.97
N LEU A 34 5.29 -1.79 13.89
CA LEU A 34 4.40 -1.93 12.74
C LEU A 34 5.09 -1.67 11.40
N ILE A 35 5.90 -0.61 11.31
CA ILE A 35 6.58 -0.26 10.06
C ILE A 35 7.63 -1.30 9.63
N ASP A 36 8.17 -2.07 10.57
CA ASP A 36 9.22 -3.06 10.26
C ASP A 36 8.71 -4.17 9.34
N TYR A 37 7.41 -4.49 9.36
CA TYR A 37 6.83 -5.48 8.44
C TYR A 37 6.99 -5.08 6.97
N SER A 38 6.94 -3.78 6.66
CA SER A 38 7.21 -3.29 5.32
C SER A 38 8.69 -3.47 4.93
N PHE A 39 9.63 -3.30 5.85
CA PHE A 39 11.06 -3.50 5.61
C PHE A 39 11.44 -4.99 5.51
N ASP A 40 10.76 -5.86 6.23
CA ASP A 40 11.03 -7.31 6.25
C ASP A 40 10.80 -7.96 4.88
N LEU A 41 9.86 -7.44 4.08
CA LEU A 41 9.62 -7.89 2.71
C LEU A 41 10.88 -7.76 1.82
N PHE A 42 11.83 -6.92 2.22
CA PHE A 42 13.08 -6.63 1.50
C PHE A 42 14.31 -7.16 2.25
N SER A 43 14.13 -8.19 3.09
CA SER A 43 15.22 -8.74 3.93
C SER A 43 16.43 -9.26 3.12
N ASN A 44 16.27 -9.58 1.86
CA ASN A 44 17.33 -10.06 0.96
C ASN A 44 17.95 -8.95 0.08
N TYR A 45 17.51 -7.69 0.23
CA TYR A 45 17.89 -6.57 -0.62
C TYR A 45 18.67 -5.49 0.12
N GLY A 46 19.30 -4.59 -0.63
CA GLY A 46 20.07 -3.47 -0.11
C GLY A 46 19.83 -2.19 -0.93
N ARG A 47 20.61 -1.15 -0.62
CA ARG A 47 20.46 0.20 -1.17
C ARG A 47 20.61 0.32 -2.69
N ARG A 48 21.19 -0.68 -3.35
CA ARG A 48 21.31 -0.70 -4.82
C ARG A 48 20.03 -1.21 -5.48
N ASP A 49 19.24 -1.98 -4.75
CA ASP A 49 18.08 -2.66 -5.25
C ASP A 49 16.80 -1.90 -4.92
N VAL A 50 16.71 -1.43 -3.68
CA VAL A 50 15.50 -0.82 -3.11
C VAL A 50 15.85 0.47 -2.37
N GLU A 51 15.05 1.49 -2.58
CA GLU A 51 15.01 2.71 -1.77
C GLU A 51 13.63 2.92 -1.18
N PHE A 52 13.55 3.59 -0.05
CA PHE A 52 12.30 3.89 0.64
C PHE A 52 12.02 5.39 0.60
N VAL A 53 10.77 5.74 0.34
CA VAL A 53 10.25 7.10 0.44
C VAL A 53 9.12 7.10 1.47
N ILE A 54 9.30 7.89 2.52
CA ILE A 54 8.38 7.96 3.66
C ILE A 54 7.69 9.33 3.65
N THR A 55 6.37 9.34 3.54
CA THR A 55 5.59 10.58 3.69
C THR A 55 5.15 10.75 5.13
N LEU A 56 5.49 11.87 5.73
CA LEU A 56 5.22 12.21 7.14
C LEU A 56 4.29 13.41 7.24
N ASN A 57 3.58 13.54 8.35
CA ASN A 57 3.11 14.83 8.84
C ASN A 57 4.12 15.40 9.85
N GLU A 58 3.97 16.68 10.20
CA GLU A 58 4.89 17.40 11.09
C GLU A 58 5.04 16.77 12.48
N ASN A 59 4.02 16.05 12.96
CA ASN A 59 3.98 15.44 14.29
C ASN A 59 4.63 14.04 14.33
N LYS A 60 5.16 13.53 13.19
CA LYS A 60 5.65 12.15 13.08
C LYS A 60 7.16 12.02 12.86
N THR A 61 7.93 13.02 13.30
CA THR A 61 9.40 13.02 13.16
C THR A 61 10.10 11.89 13.93
N ASP A 62 9.46 11.29 14.94
CA ASP A 62 9.98 10.12 15.65
C ASP A 62 10.20 8.92 14.70
N ILE A 63 9.45 8.82 13.61
CA ILE A 63 9.66 7.80 12.57
C ILE A 63 11.05 7.94 11.96
N VAL A 64 11.54 9.17 11.72
CA VAL A 64 12.87 9.44 11.17
C VAL A 64 13.95 8.86 12.10
N LYS A 65 13.83 9.13 13.39
CA LYS A 65 14.75 8.63 14.42
C LYS A 65 14.71 7.09 14.46
N TYR A 66 13.51 6.51 14.46
CA TYR A 66 13.34 5.07 14.49
C TYR A 66 13.98 4.38 13.27
N LEU A 67 13.71 4.89 12.05
CA LEU A 67 14.20 4.32 10.80
C LEU A 67 15.71 4.49 10.60
N SER A 68 16.39 5.29 11.42
CA SER A 68 17.85 5.41 11.37
C SER A 68 18.57 4.05 11.53
N ARG A 69 17.90 3.05 12.13
CA ARG A 69 18.40 1.66 12.25
C ARG A 69 18.63 0.97 10.91
N TYR A 70 17.91 1.41 9.86
CA TYR A 70 17.97 0.85 8.51
C TYR A 70 18.94 1.59 7.56
N LYS A 71 19.52 2.73 7.98
CA LYS A 71 20.35 3.61 7.13
C LYS A 71 21.60 2.96 6.54
N SER A 72 22.13 1.90 7.18
CA SER A 72 23.27 1.14 6.66
C SER A 72 22.89 0.22 5.50
N ARG A 73 21.61 -0.18 5.43
CA ARG A 73 21.10 -1.16 4.50
C ARG A 73 20.35 -0.52 3.32
N PHE A 74 19.53 0.51 3.56
CA PHE A 74 18.68 1.16 2.56
C PHE A 74 18.94 2.65 2.48
N ASN A 75 18.68 3.22 1.30
CA ASN A 75 18.47 4.65 1.16
C ASN A 75 17.04 4.96 1.58
N ILE A 76 16.86 5.94 2.47
CA ILE A 76 15.55 6.35 2.98
C ILE A 76 15.43 7.84 2.80
N SER A 77 14.45 8.27 2.01
CA SER A 77 14.08 9.66 1.80
C SER A 77 12.78 9.98 2.54
N PHE A 78 12.68 11.18 3.06
CA PHE A 78 11.51 11.68 3.76
C PHE A 78 10.91 12.86 3.02
N THR A 79 9.59 12.92 2.96
CA THR A 79 8.85 14.08 2.47
C THR A 79 7.67 14.37 3.40
N PHE A 80 7.24 15.63 3.45
CA PHE A 80 6.09 16.00 4.24
C PHE A 80 4.82 15.97 3.39
N PHE A 81 3.73 15.57 4.03
CA PHE A 81 2.40 15.60 3.47
C PHE A 81 2.01 17.03 3.07
N ASN A 82 1.55 17.19 1.84
CA ASN A 82 1.03 18.47 1.38
C ASN A 82 -0.38 18.68 1.97
N PRO A 83 -0.60 19.71 2.80
CA PRO A 83 -1.89 19.94 3.46
C PRO A 83 -3.03 20.32 2.48
N ALA A 84 -2.72 20.65 1.23
CA ALA A 84 -3.71 20.85 0.18
C ALA A 84 -4.27 19.53 -0.38
N GLU A 85 -3.64 18.40 -0.10
CA GLU A 85 -4.06 17.07 -0.50
C GLU A 85 -4.92 16.42 0.60
N THR A 86 -5.60 15.35 0.25
CA THR A 86 -6.46 14.60 1.17
C THR A 86 -6.19 13.10 1.11
N GLU A 87 -6.60 12.37 2.12
CA GLU A 87 -6.57 10.91 2.18
C GLU A 87 -5.16 10.29 1.96
N TYR A 88 -5.09 8.96 1.86
CA TYR A 88 -3.84 8.25 1.60
C TYR A 88 -3.27 8.55 0.20
N THR A 89 -4.13 8.85 -0.77
CA THR A 89 -3.73 9.23 -2.13
C THR A 89 -2.92 10.52 -2.13
N GLY A 90 -3.34 11.50 -1.33
CA GLY A 90 -2.59 12.74 -1.14
C GLY A 90 -1.22 12.53 -0.51
N SER A 91 -1.12 11.58 0.44
CA SER A 91 0.17 11.19 1.02
C SER A 91 1.13 10.62 -0.04
N ILE A 92 0.61 9.82 -0.98
CA ILE A 92 1.42 9.28 -2.08
C ILE A 92 1.79 10.38 -3.08
N LYS A 93 0.85 11.27 -3.45
CA LYS A 93 1.09 12.41 -4.35
C LYS A 93 2.19 13.34 -3.82
N SER A 94 2.24 13.56 -2.51
CA SER A 94 3.28 14.34 -1.84
C SER A 94 4.70 13.80 -2.06
N ALA A 95 4.82 12.51 -2.33
CA ALA A 95 6.09 11.84 -2.61
C ALA A 95 6.47 11.82 -4.10
N LYS A 96 5.64 12.34 -5.02
CA LYS A 96 5.79 12.19 -6.48
C LYS A 96 7.15 12.64 -7.01
N HIS A 97 7.75 13.68 -6.42
CA HIS A 97 9.06 14.20 -6.83
C HIS A 97 10.23 13.24 -6.54
N LEU A 98 10.01 12.24 -5.65
CA LEU A 98 10.98 11.21 -5.27
C LEU A 98 10.73 9.87 -5.98
N PHE A 99 9.76 9.77 -6.88
CA PHE A 99 9.46 8.51 -7.56
C PHE A 99 10.57 8.07 -8.50
N GLY A 100 10.95 6.80 -8.38
CA GLY A 100 11.74 6.09 -9.37
C GLY A 100 10.91 5.67 -10.60
N GLU A 101 11.50 4.90 -11.50
CA GLU A 101 10.78 4.37 -12.67
C GLU A 101 9.72 3.34 -12.27
N LYS A 102 10.04 2.48 -11.29
CA LYS A 102 9.12 1.49 -10.69
C LYS A 102 8.89 1.85 -9.23
N ASN A 103 7.64 1.89 -8.84
CA ASN A 103 7.24 2.30 -7.50
C ASN A 103 6.27 1.27 -6.91
N LEU A 104 6.40 0.99 -5.62
CA LEU A 104 5.52 0.11 -4.86
C LEU A 104 5.00 0.86 -3.64
N VAL A 105 3.68 0.92 -3.48
CA VAL A 105 3.04 1.48 -2.29
C VAL A 105 2.68 0.35 -1.34
N LEU A 106 3.18 0.44 -0.12
CA LEU A 106 2.81 -0.41 1.01
C LEU A 106 2.21 0.43 2.13
N LEU A 107 1.20 -0.08 2.80
CA LEU A 107 0.65 0.57 3.99
C LEU A 107 1.53 0.22 5.20
N PRO A 108 2.03 1.22 5.98
CA PRO A 108 3.05 0.99 7.00
C PRO A 108 2.57 0.27 8.26
N ASP A 109 1.26 0.09 8.38
CA ASP A 109 0.57 -0.54 9.51
C ASP A 109 -0.11 -1.86 9.10
N THR A 110 0.51 -2.61 8.19
CA THR A 110 -0.05 -3.87 7.70
C THR A 110 0.97 -4.99 7.70
N TYR A 111 0.49 -6.21 7.93
CA TYR A 111 1.22 -7.42 7.69
C TYR A 111 0.81 -7.99 6.33
N LEU A 112 1.77 -8.18 5.45
CA LEU A 112 1.58 -8.77 4.13
C LEU A 112 2.48 -9.99 3.98
N LYS A 113 1.90 -11.14 3.64
CA LYS A 113 2.62 -12.37 3.38
C LYS A 113 2.45 -12.79 1.92
N LEU A 114 3.54 -12.92 1.21
CA LEU A 114 3.57 -13.48 -0.13
C LEU A 114 3.46 -15.00 -0.08
N LYS A 115 2.98 -15.61 -1.16
CA LYS A 115 3.02 -17.08 -1.31
C LYS A 115 4.46 -17.56 -1.27
N SER A 116 4.68 -18.76 -0.74
CA SER A 116 6.02 -19.38 -0.62
C SER A 116 6.79 -19.31 -1.93
N SER A 117 8.08 -19.03 -1.84
CA SER A 117 9.02 -18.84 -2.99
C SER A 117 8.80 -17.58 -3.83
N GLN A 118 7.85 -16.72 -3.53
CA GLN A 118 7.66 -15.46 -4.25
C GLN A 118 8.53 -14.35 -3.66
N ASP A 119 9.00 -13.48 -4.54
CA ASP A 119 9.84 -12.33 -4.23
C ASP A 119 9.17 -11.05 -4.74
N ILE A 120 9.00 -10.06 -3.86
CA ILE A 120 8.22 -8.86 -4.16
C ILE A 120 8.85 -7.98 -5.26
N VAL A 121 10.18 -7.91 -5.33
CA VAL A 121 10.89 -7.10 -6.33
C VAL A 121 10.74 -7.71 -7.71
N ASN A 122 10.86 -9.03 -7.81
CA ASN A 122 10.65 -9.77 -9.05
C ASN A 122 9.19 -9.69 -9.51
N LEU A 123 8.23 -9.92 -8.59
CA LEU A 123 6.79 -9.81 -8.89
C LEU A 123 6.43 -8.42 -9.44
N VAL A 124 6.91 -7.35 -8.81
CA VAL A 124 6.68 -5.98 -9.29
C VAL A 124 7.31 -5.79 -10.67
N SER A 125 8.56 -6.26 -10.86
CA SER A 125 9.27 -6.08 -12.12
C SER A 125 8.60 -6.78 -13.29
N GLU A 126 8.08 -7.99 -13.09
CA GLU A 126 7.40 -8.79 -14.10
C GLU A 126 6.00 -8.28 -14.41
N SER A 127 5.25 -7.86 -13.36
CA SER A 127 3.85 -7.46 -13.52
C SER A 127 3.67 -6.07 -14.15
N LEU A 128 4.65 -5.17 -14.03
CA LEU A 128 4.58 -3.81 -14.58
C LEU A 128 4.86 -3.73 -16.09
N ASN A 129 5.07 -4.85 -16.79
CA ASN A 129 5.54 -4.83 -18.18
C ASN A 129 4.47 -4.38 -19.17
N GLU A 130 3.19 -4.73 -18.98
CA GLU A 130 2.11 -4.47 -19.94
C GLU A 130 1.43 -3.11 -19.70
N THR A 131 0.61 -3.00 -18.63
CA THR A 131 -0.15 -1.79 -18.35
C THR A 131 0.64 -0.73 -17.60
N GLY A 132 1.74 -1.12 -16.96
CA GLY A 132 2.52 -0.27 -16.07
C GLY A 132 1.90 -0.09 -14.69
N PHE A 133 0.87 -0.88 -14.34
CA PHE A 133 0.23 -0.91 -13.03
C PHE A 133 -0.07 -2.35 -12.58
N THR A 134 -0.04 -2.62 -11.28
CA THR A 134 -0.44 -3.91 -10.70
C THR A 134 -0.96 -3.73 -9.28
N PHE A 135 -2.00 -4.47 -8.92
CA PHE A 135 -2.45 -4.62 -7.55
C PHE A 135 -1.92 -5.93 -6.93
N PHE A 136 -1.55 -5.88 -5.67
CA PHE A 136 -1.51 -7.04 -4.78
C PHE A 136 -2.88 -7.13 -4.11
N PHE A 137 -3.47 -8.32 -4.07
CA PHE A 137 -4.84 -8.49 -3.59
C PHE A 137 -5.01 -9.71 -2.70
N LYS A 138 -6.02 -9.62 -1.84
CA LYS A 138 -6.54 -10.75 -1.05
C LYS A 138 -7.96 -11.06 -1.50
N LYS A 139 -8.26 -12.33 -1.75
CA LYS A 139 -9.63 -12.78 -2.00
C LYS A 139 -10.49 -12.60 -0.76
N GLU A 140 -11.70 -12.12 -0.94
CA GLU A 140 -12.66 -11.86 0.13
C GLU A 140 -14.09 -12.02 -0.36
N ASN A 141 -14.87 -12.84 0.36
CA ASN A 141 -16.28 -13.04 0.08
C ASN A 141 -17.20 -12.34 1.09
N ASN A 142 -16.65 -11.89 2.22
CA ASN A 142 -17.40 -11.17 3.24
C ASN A 142 -17.70 -9.74 2.78
N LYS A 143 -18.97 -9.49 2.49
CA LYS A 143 -19.44 -8.19 1.98
C LYS A 143 -19.21 -7.05 2.99
N ASN A 144 -19.26 -7.33 4.29
CA ASN A 144 -18.97 -6.32 5.32
C ASN A 144 -17.49 -5.91 5.31
N MET A 145 -16.60 -6.82 5.01
CA MET A 145 -15.17 -6.51 4.83
C MET A 145 -14.94 -5.66 3.57
N LEU A 146 -15.55 -6.04 2.46
CA LEU A 146 -15.43 -5.30 1.19
C LEU A 146 -15.91 -3.85 1.29
N LYS A 147 -16.95 -3.56 2.08
CA LYS A 147 -17.45 -2.20 2.35
C LYS A 147 -16.41 -1.26 3.00
N THR A 148 -15.38 -1.80 3.61
CA THR A 148 -14.37 -1.03 4.36
C THR A 148 -13.03 -0.93 3.65
N LYS A 149 -12.89 -1.55 2.47
CA LYS A 149 -11.63 -1.70 1.74
C LYS A 149 -11.75 -1.16 0.30
N GLY A 150 -10.62 -0.91 -0.32
CA GLY A 150 -10.57 -0.68 -1.76
C GLY A 150 -10.82 -2.01 -2.49
N SER A 151 -12.08 -2.19 -2.93
CA SER A 151 -12.56 -3.47 -3.45
C SER A 151 -12.30 -3.63 -4.93
N LEU A 152 -12.04 -4.87 -5.33
CA LEU A 152 -11.68 -5.27 -6.69
C LEU A 152 -12.59 -6.39 -7.19
N TYR A 153 -12.88 -6.36 -8.50
CA TYR A 153 -13.26 -7.57 -9.21
C TYR A 153 -12.06 -8.04 -10.05
N ILE A 154 -11.56 -9.21 -9.68
CA ILE A 154 -10.46 -9.89 -10.37
C ILE A 154 -11.04 -11.08 -11.12
N ASP A 155 -10.76 -11.19 -12.42
CA ASP A 155 -11.22 -12.30 -13.25
C ASP A 155 -10.37 -13.58 -13.08
N GLY A 156 -10.77 -14.65 -13.79
CA GLY A 156 -10.08 -15.96 -13.74
C GLY A 156 -8.63 -15.94 -14.28
N ASN A 157 -8.23 -14.89 -14.98
CA ASN A 157 -6.87 -14.69 -15.50
C ASN A 157 -6.02 -13.77 -14.59
N ASN A 158 -6.52 -13.43 -13.41
CA ASN A 158 -5.93 -12.46 -12.48
C ASN A 158 -5.79 -11.05 -13.08
N LEU A 159 -6.77 -10.62 -13.87
CA LEU A 159 -6.84 -9.26 -14.42
C LEU A 159 -7.92 -8.44 -13.69
N VAL A 160 -7.59 -7.19 -13.40
CA VAL A 160 -8.52 -6.23 -12.77
C VAL A 160 -9.60 -5.83 -13.76
N GLN A 161 -10.86 -6.02 -13.40
CA GLN A 161 -12.02 -5.64 -14.18
C GLN A 161 -12.77 -4.45 -13.57
N GLU A 162 -12.82 -4.35 -12.23
CA GLU A 162 -13.50 -3.29 -11.49
C GLU A 162 -12.67 -2.88 -10.27
N TYR A 163 -12.77 -1.62 -9.88
CA TYR A 163 -12.25 -1.05 -8.65
C TYR A 163 -13.24 -0.05 -8.07
N GLU A 164 -13.46 -0.12 -6.77
CA GLU A 164 -14.20 0.91 -6.02
C GLU A 164 -13.70 0.98 -4.58
N ASP A 165 -13.43 2.19 -4.09
CA ASP A 165 -13.04 2.37 -2.69
C ASP A 165 -14.28 2.37 -1.80
N LYS A 166 -14.29 1.47 -0.81
CA LYS A 166 -15.36 1.31 0.19
C LYS A 166 -16.78 1.29 -0.43
N PRO A 167 -17.05 0.37 -1.38
CA PRO A 167 -18.34 0.30 -2.05
C PRO A 167 -19.46 0.07 -1.05
N GLN A 168 -20.60 0.75 -1.22
CA GLN A 168 -21.78 0.59 -0.36
C GLN A 168 -22.89 -0.22 -1.04
N GLU A 169 -22.87 -0.30 -2.38
CA GLU A 169 -23.86 -0.98 -3.20
C GLU A 169 -23.20 -1.96 -4.17
N ASN A 170 -23.97 -2.85 -4.77
CA ASN A 170 -23.53 -3.82 -5.79
C ASN A 170 -22.30 -4.63 -5.37
N LEU A 171 -22.24 -5.01 -4.09
CA LEU A 171 -21.08 -5.69 -3.48
C LEU A 171 -20.85 -7.09 -4.05
N GLU A 172 -21.85 -7.68 -4.68
CA GLU A 172 -21.79 -8.99 -5.33
C GLU A 172 -20.80 -9.05 -6.49
N LYS A 173 -20.53 -7.90 -7.13
CA LYS A 173 -19.55 -7.82 -8.22
C LYS A 173 -18.09 -7.89 -7.76
N PHE A 174 -17.81 -7.66 -6.47
CA PHE A 174 -16.45 -7.69 -5.94
C PHE A 174 -16.14 -9.04 -5.29
N ASN A 175 -14.91 -9.52 -5.49
CA ASN A 175 -14.41 -10.80 -4.98
C ASN A 175 -13.09 -10.69 -4.22
N SER A 176 -12.55 -9.48 -4.07
CA SER A 176 -11.25 -9.21 -3.47
C SER A 176 -11.10 -7.76 -3.06
N PHE A 177 -10.02 -7.45 -2.34
CA PHE A 177 -9.58 -6.08 -2.07
C PHE A 177 -8.07 -5.95 -2.27
N TRP A 178 -7.61 -4.75 -2.58
CA TRP A 178 -6.18 -4.51 -2.71
C TRP A 178 -5.47 -4.41 -1.35
N THR A 179 -4.23 -4.84 -1.32
CA THR A 179 -3.36 -4.85 -0.12
C THR A 179 -2.12 -3.98 -0.30
N ALA A 180 -1.66 -3.87 -1.53
CA ALA A 180 -0.58 -3.02 -2.00
C ALA A 180 -0.79 -2.77 -3.50
N PHE A 181 -0.06 -1.81 -4.07
CA PHE A 181 -0.03 -1.65 -5.52
C PHE A 181 1.31 -1.10 -6.00
N ALA A 182 1.66 -1.44 -7.23
CA ALA A 182 2.87 -0.93 -7.86
C ALA A 182 2.55 -0.30 -9.21
N PHE A 183 3.39 0.67 -9.62
CA PHE A 183 3.19 1.40 -10.85
C PHE A 183 4.51 1.90 -11.45
N ARG A 184 4.51 2.08 -12.77
CA ARG A 184 5.53 2.89 -13.46
C ARG A 184 5.19 4.37 -13.30
N LYS A 185 6.21 5.20 -13.11
CA LYS A 185 6.04 6.67 -12.94
C LYS A 185 5.14 7.30 -13.99
N ARG A 186 5.24 6.86 -15.24
CA ARG A 186 4.48 7.41 -16.40
C ARG A 186 2.96 7.27 -16.31
N VAL A 187 2.44 6.26 -15.57
CA VAL A 187 0.99 6.01 -15.48
C VAL A 187 0.37 6.51 -14.16
N PHE A 188 1.21 7.04 -13.25
CA PHE A 188 0.80 7.40 -11.90
C PHE A 188 -0.40 8.34 -11.88
N ASP A 189 -0.33 9.45 -12.60
CA ASP A 189 -1.35 10.50 -12.51
C ASP A 189 -2.74 9.96 -12.90
N ASN A 190 -2.83 9.20 -13.98
CA ASN A 190 -4.11 8.62 -14.43
C ASN A 190 -4.67 7.60 -13.43
N CYS A 191 -3.77 6.81 -12.80
CA CYS A 191 -4.19 5.80 -11.82
C CYS A 191 -4.65 6.45 -10.53
N ILE A 192 -3.83 7.36 -9.99
CA ILE A 192 -4.09 7.97 -8.68
C ILE A 192 -5.31 8.91 -8.72
N GLU A 193 -5.52 9.63 -9.82
CA GLU A 193 -6.70 10.47 -10.00
C GLU A 193 -7.99 9.64 -9.97
N PHE A 194 -8.00 8.49 -10.63
CA PHE A 194 -9.15 7.58 -10.60
C PHE A 194 -9.38 7.04 -9.17
N MET A 195 -8.32 6.59 -8.50
CA MET A 195 -8.41 6.07 -7.13
C MET A 195 -8.87 7.15 -6.15
N GLU A 196 -8.38 8.38 -6.27
CA GLU A 196 -8.76 9.52 -5.44
C GLU A 196 -10.23 9.90 -5.61
N LYS A 197 -10.71 9.99 -6.83
CA LYS A 197 -12.14 10.24 -7.11
C LYS A 197 -13.02 9.17 -6.47
N SER A 198 -12.61 7.91 -6.51
CA SER A 198 -13.29 6.83 -5.83
C SER A 198 -13.32 7.02 -4.30
N THR A 199 -12.18 7.36 -3.70
CA THR A 199 -12.02 7.60 -2.25
C THR A 199 -12.91 8.74 -1.75
N LEU A 200 -13.03 9.82 -2.52
CA LEU A 200 -13.85 10.98 -2.17
C LEU A 200 -15.35 10.81 -2.48
N ASN A 201 -15.80 9.61 -2.82
CA ASN A 201 -17.20 9.31 -3.23
C ASN A 201 -17.72 10.17 -4.39
N HIS A 202 -16.83 10.68 -5.24
CA HIS A 202 -17.19 11.37 -6.47
C HIS A 202 -17.53 10.39 -7.62
N ARG A 203 -18.25 9.32 -7.29
CA ARG A 203 -18.53 8.18 -8.19
C ARG A 203 -19.23 8.60 -9.49
N GLN A 204 -20.06 9.62 -9.45
CA GLN A 204 -20.72 10.16 -10.64
C GLN A 204 -19.76 10.85 -11.62
N LEU A 205 -18.55 11.23 -11.12
CA LEU A 205 -17.48 11.87 -11.89
C LEU A 205 -16.35 10.91 -12.22
N ILE A 206 -16.39 9.69 -11.66
CA ILE A 206 -15.41 8.64 -11.97
C ILE A 206 -15.73 8.15 -13.37
N GLY A 207 -14.84 8.41 -14.31
CA GLY A 207 -14.91 7.80 -15.63
C GLY A 207 -14.87 6.27 -15.51
N GLU A 208 -15.10 5.58 -16.60
CA GLU A 208 -15.00 4.12 -16.60
C GLU A 208 -13.57 3.69 -16.32
N ILE A 209 -13.37 2.71 -15.46
CA ILE A 209 -12.06 2.09 -15.17
C ILE A 209 -11.36 1.66 -16.48
N LYS A 210 -12.13 1.29 -17.51
CA LYS A 210 -11.64 0.90 -18.84
C LYS A 210 -10.74 1.94 -19.51
N ASN A 211 -10.88 3.20 -19.13
CA ASN A 211 -10.08 4.31 -19.63
C ASN A 211 -8.79 4.57 -18.81
N THR A 212 -8.46 3.69 -17.88
CA THR A 212 -7.30 3.82 -16.99
C THR A 212 -6.35 2.63 -17.12
N PRO A 213 -5.06 2.78 -16.77
CA PRO A 213 -4.12 1.65 -16.70
C PRO A 213 -4.46 0.59 -15.63
N LEU A 214 -5.44 0.86 -14.75
CA LEU A 214 -5.93 -0.13 -13.79
C LEU A 214 -6.69 -1.26 -14.47
N TYR A 215 -7.45 -0.94 -15.52
CA TYR A 215 -8.24 -1.92 -16.25
C TYR A 215 -7.35 -2.94 -16.94
N LYS A 216 -7.66 -4.22 -16.74
CA LYS A 216 -6.88 -5.36 -17.21
C LYS A 216 -5.41 -5.34 -16.76
N SER A 217 -5.07 -4.53 -15.75
CA SER A 217 -3.77 -4.68 -15.10
C SER A 217 -3.68 -6.04 -14.41
N LYS A 218 -2.48 -6.62 -14.40
CA LYS A 218 -2.22 -7.87 -13.70
C LYS A 218 -2.41 -7.67 -12.20
N ALA A 219 -3.03 -8.64 -11.54
CA ALA A 219 -3.17 -8.65 -10.10
C ALA A 219 -2.44 -9.85 -9.50
N ILE A 220 -1.80 -9.67 -8.34
CA ILE A 220 -0.98 -10.66 -7.64
C ILE A 220 -1.67 -11.04 -6.35
N GLU A 221 -2.09 -12.30 -6.22
CA GLU A 221 -2.72 -12.80 -5.00
C GLU A 221 -1.69 -13.01 -3.90
N VAL A 222 -1.90 -12.38 -2.74
CA VAL A 222 -1.08 -12.58 -1.54
C VAL A 222 -1.57 -13.80 -0.74
N GLU A 223 -0.67 -14.45 0.00
CA GLU A 223 -1.06 -15.57 0.89
C GLU A 223 -1.88 -15.06 2.06
N ASP A 224 -1.41 -13.98 2.72
CA ASP A 224 -2.13 -13.38 3.82
C ASP A 224 -1.92 -11.85 3.90
N TYR A 225 -2.89 -11.19 4.53
CA TYR A 225 -2.88 -9.75 4.78
C TYR A 225 -3.68 -9.44 6.04
N ILE A 226 -3.11 -8.65 6.93
CA ILE A 226 -3.75 -8.18 8.15
C ILE A 226 -3.48 -6.67 8.29
N ASP A 227 -4.55 -5.89 8.40
CA ASP A 227 -4.50 -4.49 8.80
C ASP A 227 -4.24 -4.45 10.32
N LEU A 228 -3.15 -3.84 10.76
CA LEU A 228 -2.76 -3.73 12.17
C LEU A 228 -3.15 -2.37 12.78
N GLY A 229 -4.12 -1.68 12.18
CA GLY A 229 -4.56 -0.36 12.57
C GLY A 229 -5.50 -0.28 13.77
N THR A 230 -5.85 -1.41 14.41
CA THR A 230 -6.66 -1.47 15.63
C THR A 230 -6.11 -2.51 16.62
N TRP A 231 -6.44 -2.33 17.92
CA TRP A 231 -6.02 -3.27 18.96
C TRP A 231 -6.56 -4.70 18.73
N GLU A 232 -7.78 -4.83 18.24
CA GLU A 232 -8.37 -6.12 17.90
C GLU A 232 -7.59 -6.84 16.79
N GLN A 233 -7.21 -6.11 15.77
CA GLN A 233 -6.44 -6.67 14.63
C GLN A 233 -5.02 -7.06 15.05
N ILE A 234 -4.37 -6.25 15.90
CA ILE A 234 -3.06 -6.59 16.50
C ILE A 234 -3.18 -7.87 17.35
N TYR A 235 -4.21 -7.96 18.20
CA TYR A 235 -4.45 -9.17 19.01
C TYR A 235 -4.65 -10.41 18.14
N ASN A 236 -5.46 -10.32 17.10
CA ASN A 236 -5.70 -11.43 16.17
C ASN A 236 -4.43 -11.84 15.42
N TYR A 237 -3.59 -10.88 15.05
CA TYR A 237 -2.29 -11.14 14.46
C TYR A 237 -1.38 -11.92 15.43
N LEU A 238 -1.23 -11.44 16.68
CA LEU A 238 -0.40 -12.10 17.70
C LEU A 238 -0.90 -13.51 18.03
N LYS A 239 -2.20 -13.73 18.04
CA LYS A 239 -2.78 -15.08 18.23
C LYS A 239 -2.46 -16.03 17.08
N LYS A 240 -2.30 -15.52 15.87
CA LYS A 240 -2.06 -16.34 14.67
C LYS A 240 -0.58 -16.58 14.40
N TYR A 241 0.27 -15.61 14.70
CA TYR A 241 1.69 -15.58 14.30
C TYR A 241 2.68 -15.32 15.45
N GLY A 242 2.21 -14.87 16.64
CA GLY A 242 3.02 -14.59 17.83
C GLY A 242 3.36 -15.80 18.69
#